data_af55db467a4a24d5cc4836f85adfdd2a
#
_entry.id   af55db467a4a24d5cc4836f85adfdd2a
#
_cell.length_a   1.000
_cell.length_b   1.000
_cell.length_c   1.000
_cell.angle_alpha   90.00
_cell.angle_beta   90.00
_cell.angle_gamma   90.00
#
_symmetry.space_group_name_H-M   'P 1'
#
loop_
_entity.id
_entity.type
_entity.pdbx_description
1 polymer ?
#
loop_
_entity_poly.entity_id
_entity_poly.type
_entity_poly.pdbx_seq_one_letter_code
_entity_poly.pdbx_strand_id
1 'polypeptide(L)'
;MRKIKYLLALAELLLCVPALAAETPRLKIEVPGQNVKPQEEFAVTLSLHDIPSIAALGFHISYDKTRLELLECEMAPEGFNLYINKENGKAVFVGAADYIEDGTLLNLRFKVLENAEDGLAEITLAVQEAINVSENKVSFSVTSGGVQVVTRVLGDVNGDGKTGSLLDILYLKKYLAGFSVKINQLNADMNEDGEVKLADLILLMQQYVEEKIEG
;
A
#
# COMPACT_ATOMS: atom_id res chain seq x y z
N MET A 1 -2.59 86.72 6.36
CA MET A 1 -1.62 85.62 6.26
C MET A 1 -2.29 84.36 6.84
N ARG A 2 -2.79 83.52 5.95
CA ARG A 2 -3.45 82.21 6.33
C ARG A 2 -2.43 81.12 6.40
N LYS A 3 -2.26 80.50 7.56
CA LYS A 3 -1.42 79.31 7.71
C LYS A 3 -2.25 78.05 7.37
N ILE A 4 -1.94 77.42 6.30
CA ILE A 4 -2.49 76.11 5.90
C ILE A 4 -1.80 75.04 6.73
N LYS A 5 -2.57 74.34 7.58
CA LYS A 5 -2.12 73.14 8.28
C LYS A 5 -2.33 71.92 7.36
N TYR A 6 -1.27 71.28 6.88
CA TYR A 6 -1.35 70.01 6.23
C TYR A 6 -1.48 68.90 7.29
N LEU A 7 -2.64 68.28 7.32
CA LEU A 7 -2.88 67.07 8.11
C LEU A 7 -2.39 65.88 7.26
N LEU A 8 -1.24 65.32 7.57
CA LEU A 8 -0.83 64.03 7.00
C LEU A 8 -1.67 62.95 7.66
N ALA A 9 -2.63 62.40 6.93
CA ALA A 9 -3.27 61.14 7.25
C ALA A 9 -2.36 60.01 6.82
N LEU A 10 -1.69 59.39 7.78
CA LEU A 10 -0.94 58.14 7.57
C LEU A 10 -1.99 57.01 7.49
N ALA A 11 -2.33 56.60 6.26
CA ALA A 11 -3.12 55.39 6.04
C ALA A 11 -2.22 54.17 6.31
N GLU A 12 -2.38 53.55 7.48
CA GLU A 12 -1.82 52.25 7.73
C GLU A 12 -2.54 51.23 6.84
N LEU A 13 -1.88 50.84 5.76
CA LEU A 13 -2.30 49.74 4.92
C LEU A 13 -2.06 48.44 5.70
N LEU A 14 -3.04 48.00 6.45
CA LEU A 14 -3.05 46.72 7.09
C LEU A 14 -3.06 45.63 5.99
N LEU A 15 -1.86 45.18 5.57
CA LEU A 15 -1.70 44.00 4.73
C LEU A 15 -2.23 42.82 5.54
N CYS A 16 -3.50 42.46 5.31
CA CYS A 16 -4.03 41.19 5.74
C CYS A 16 -3.33 40.10 4.93
N VAL A 17 -2.19 39.61 5.42
CA VAL A 17 -1.58 38.39 4.91
C VAL A 17 -2.54 37.28 5.28
N PRO A 18 -3.13 36.57 4.31
CA PRO A 18 -3.94 35.41 4.67
C PRO A 18 -3.04 34.47 5.45
N ALA A 19 -3.41 34.14 6.68
CA ALA A 19 -2.76 33.08 7.43
C ALA A 19 -2.86 31.82 6.56
N LEU A 20 -1.72 31.34 6.10
CA LEU A 20 -1.64 30.06 5.41
C LEU A 20 -2.21 29.05 6.40
N ALA A 21 -3.36 28.45 6.06
CA ALA A 21 -3.94 27.42 6.92
C ALA A 21 -2.86 26.34 7.07
N ALA A 22 -2.47 26.06 8.32
CA ALA A 22 -1.52 24.98 8.59
C ALA A 22 -2.11 23.70 8.01
N GLU A 23 -1.33 23.03 7.19
CA GLU A 23 -1.76 21.74 6.63
C GLU A 23 -1.98 20.74 7.77
N THR A 24 -3.01 19.92 7.66
CA THR A 24 -3.28 18.89 8.67
C THR A 24 -2.20 17.80 8.55
N PRO A 25 -1.51 17.47 9.63
CA PRO A 25 -0.55 16.37 9.66
C PRO A 25 -1.15 15.09 9.10
N ARG A 26 -0.36 14.38 8.32
CA ARG A 26 -0.79 13.15 7.64
C ARG A 26 0.08 11.98 8.03
N LEU A 27 -0.57 10.86 8.33
CA LEU A 27 0.05 9.55 8.52
C LEU A 27 -0.44 8.66 7.38
N LYS A 28 0.47 8.20 6.53
CA LYS A 28 0.14 7.49 5.30
C LYS A 28 0.79 6.11 5.26
N ILE A 29 0.02 5.10 4.86
CA ILE A 29 0.55 3.80 4.44
C ILE A 29 0.85 3.87 2.94
N GLU A 30 2.10 3.58 2.59
CA GLU A 30 2.55 3.43 1.21
C GLU A 30 2.78 1.94 0.95
N VAL A 31 2.02 1.40 0.02
CA VAL A 31 2.08 0.00 -0.40
C VAL A 31 2.68 -0.09 -1.80
N PRO A 32 3.30 -1.23 -2.17
CA PRO A 32 3.75 -1.44 -3.54
C PRO A 32 2.55 -1.36 -4.51
N GLY A 33 2.73 -0.68 -5.63
CA GLY A 33 1.68 -0.52 -6.65
C GLY A 33 1.47 -1.74 -7.54
N GLN A 34 2.06 -2.89 -7.20
CA GLN A 34 2.01 -4.12 -7.97
C GLN A 34 1.16 -5.19 -7.26
N ASN A 35 0.63 -6.12 -8.03
CA ASN A 35 0.01 -7.32 -7.50
C ASN A 35 1.06 -8.19 -6.80
N VAL A 36 0.65 -8.88 -5.73
CA VAL A 36 1.49 -9.80 -4.96
C VAL A 36 0.96 -11.21 -5.03
N LYS A 37 1.86 -12.21 -5.01
CA LYS A 37 1.52 -13.63 -5.13
C LYS A 37 1.67 -14.34 -3.78
N PRO A 38 1.02 -15.51 -3.59
CA PRO A 38 1.28 -16.37 -2.44
C PRO A 38 2.78 -16.63 -2.24
N GLN A 39 3.22 -16.61 -0.98
CA GLN A 39 4.61 -16.74 -0.53
C GLN A 39 5.53 -15.54 -0.87
N GLU A 40 5.05 -14.54 -1.62
CA GLU A 40 5.82 -13.33 -1.93
C GLU A 40 5.91 -12.43 -0.70
N GLU A 41 7.10 -11.82 -0.52
CA GLU A 41 7.34 -10.81 0.51
C GLU A 41 7.33 -9.41 -0.12
N PHE A 42 6.77 -8.46 0.59
CA PHE A 42 6.74 -7.06 0.16
C PHE A 42 6.90 -6.11 1.34
N ALA A 43 7.38 -4.91 1.04
CA ALA A 43 7.55 -3.85 2.01
C ALA A 43 6.39 -2.85 1.96
N VAL A 44 6.02 -2.36 3.12
CA VAL A 44 5.04 -1.29 3.31
C VAL A 44 5.70 -0.23 4.16
N THR A 45 5.62 1.02 3.72
CA THR A 45 6.18 2.16 4.44
C THR A 45 5.07 2.95 5.11
N LEU A 46 5.25 3.26 6.39
CA LEU A 46 4.44 4.22 7.11
C LEU A 46 5.19 5.54 7.15
N SER A 47 4.63 6.58 6.53
CA SER A 47 5.25 7.90 6.42
C SER A 47 4.45 8.99 7.11
N LEU A 48 5.17 9.97 7.63
CA LEU A 48 4.67 11.20 8.24
C LEU A 48 4.84 12.36 7.26
N HIS A 49 3.82 13.20 7.14
CA HIS A 49 3.84 14.38 6.30
C HIS A 49 3.18 15.58 7.00
N ASP A 50 3.72 16.77 6.75
CA ASP A 50 3.20 18.06 7.24
C ASP A 50 3.09 18.10 8.77
N ILE A 51 4.01 17.44 9.49
CA ILE A 51 3.97 17.38 10.94
C ILE A 51 4.48 18.66 11.58
N PRO A 52 3.72 19.26 12.52
CA PRO A 52 4.20 20.43 13.26
C PRO A 52 5.26 20.04 14.29
N SER A 53 5.01 19.06 15.11
CA SER A 53 5.90 18.40 16.07
C SER A 53 5.16 17.28 16.77
N ILE A 54 5.82 16.15 17.01
CA ILE A 54 5.31 15.05 17.85
C ILE A 54 6.40 14.50 18.76
N ALA A 55 6.09 14.26 20.03
CA ALA A 55 6.96 13.55 20.97
C ALA A 55 6.48 12.12 21.22
N ALA A 56 5.16 11.90 21.10
CA ALA A 56 4.61 10.56 21.18
C ALA A 56 3.44 10.39 20.21
N LEU A 57 3.36 9.19 19.60
CA LEU A 57 2.30 8.79 18.68
C LEU A 57 1.89 7.35 19.00
N GLY A 58 0.68 7.19 19.51
CA GLY A 58 0.01 5.90 19.67
C GLY A 58 -0.86 5.60 18.46
N PHE A 59 -0.65 4.46 17.83
CA PHE A 59 -1.41 4.05 16.66
C PHE A 59 -1.68 2.55 16.64
N HIS A 60 -2.58 2.14 15.79
CA HIS A 60 -2.98 0.75 15.62
C HIS A 60 -2.90 0.40 14.13
N ILE A 61 -2.18 -0.66 13.82
CA ILE A 61 -2.10 -1.26 12.49
C ILE A 61 -2.93 -2.52 12.49
N SER A 62 -3.90 -2.59 11.58
CA SER A 62 -4.68 -3.81 11.32
C SER A 62 -4.44 -4.24 9.89
N TYR A 63 -4.41 -5.54 9.65
CA TYR A 63 -4.24 -6.10 8.32
C TYR A 63 -5.02 -7.40 8.17
N ASP A 64 -5.27 -7.80 6.96
CA ASP A 64 -5.98 -9.05 6.64
C ASP A 64 -5.10 -10.27 6.98
N LYS A 65 -5.28 -10.81 8.18
CA LYS A 65 -4.55 -11.99 8.68
C LYS A 65 -4.91 -13.30 7.98
N THR A 66 -5.93 -13.30 7.12
CA THR A 66 -6.27 -14.47 6.29
C THR A 66 -5.41 -14.55 5.04
N ARG A 67 -4.79 -13.41 4.65
CA ARG A 67 -3.96 -13.28 3.45
C ARG A 67 -2.50 -12.91 3.75
N LEU A 68 -2.24 -12.18 4.85
CA LEU A 68 -0.95 -11.58 5.15
C LEU A 68 -0.41 -12.03 6.51
N GLU A 69 0.91 -12.18 6.57
CA GLU A 69 1.71 -12.33 7.79
C GLU A 69 2.69 -11.15 7.91
N LEU A 70 2.73 -10.51 9.08
CA LEU A 70 3.70 -9.47 9.37
C LEU A 70 5.00 -10.10 9.89
N LEU A 71 6.05 -10.02 9.08
CA LEU A 71 7.36 -10.60 9.39
C LEU A 71 8.18 -9.66 10.29
N GLU A 72 8.38 -8.42 9.85
CA GLU A 72 9.28 -7.47 10.49
C GLU A 72 8.69 -6.07 10.57
N CYS A 73 9.18 -5.32 11.56
CA CYS A 73 8.90 -3.91 11.75
C CYS A 73 10.22 -3.22 12.09
N GLU A 74 10.62 -2.27 11.27
CA GLU A 74 11.83 -1.49 11.47
C GLU A 74 11.49 0.00 11.55
N MET A 75 11.97 0.66 12.59
CA MET A 75 11.80 2.10 12.76
C MET A 75 12.90 2.86 12.01
N ALA A 76 12.52 3.89 11.26
CA ALA A 76 13.48 4.69 10.49
C ALA A 76 14.12 5.84 11.28
N PRO A 77 13.40 6.63 12.13
CA PRO A 77 14.00 7.76 12.84
C PRO A 77 14.97 7.33 13.94
N GLU A 78 16.15 7.94 13.96
CA GLU A 78 17.10 7.79 15.06
C GLU A 78 16.68 8.60 16.30
N GLY A 79 17.06 8.14 17.50
CA GLY A 79 16.79 8.85 18.76
C GLY A 79 15.37 8.69 19.32
N PHE A 80 14.54 7.89 18.69
CA PHE A 80 13.19 7.55 19.12
C PHE A 80 13.08 6.06 19.41
N ASN A 81 12.04 5.68 20.14
CA ASN A 81 11.75 4.27 20.43
C ASN A 81 10.39 3.89 19.87
N LEU A 82 10.33 2.72 19.24
CA LEU A 82 9.09 2.11 18.81
C LEU A 82 8.83 0.85 19.63
N TYR A 83 7.65 0.78 20.20
CA TYR A 83 7.12 -0.41 20.84
C TYR A 83 5.91 -0.89 20.04
N ILE A 84 5.99 -2.10 19.50
CA ILE A 84 4.90 -2.68 18.74
C ILE A 84 4.51 -4.05 19.30
N ASN A 85 3.23 -4.25 19.51
CA ASN A 85 2.65 -5.55 19.82
C ASN A 85 2.10 -6.15 18.51
N LYS A 86 2.85 -7.12 17.95
CA LYS A 86 2.49 -7.76 16.67
C LYS A 86 1.19 -8.58 16.74
N GLU A 87 0.77 -9.04 17.92
CA GLU A 87 -0.45 -9.82 18.08
C GLU A 87 -1.71 -8.97 17.87
N ASN A 88 -1.72 -7.77 18.44
CA ASN A 88 -2.87 -6.89 18.40
C ASN A 88 -2.66 -5.60 17.57
N GLY A 89 -1.50 -5.42 16.96
CA GLY A 89 -1.20 -4.29 16.08
C GLY A 89 -1.03 -2.92 16.75
N LYS A 90 -1.07 -2.85 18.08
CA LYS A 90 -0.87 -1.59 18.80
C LYS A 90 0.61 -1.21 18.80
N ALA A 91 0.88 0.04 18.49
CA ALA A 91 2.22 0.59 18.45
C ALA A 91 2.30 1.94 19.14
N VAL A 92 3.44 2.21 19.77
CA VAL A 92 3.76 3.51 20.38
C VAL A 92 5.15 3.92 19.93
N PHE A 93 5.19 5.05 19.26
CA PHE A 93 6.41 5.80 18.94
C PHE A 93 6.60 6.88 20.01
N VAL A 94 7.78 6.99 20.57
CA VAL A 94 8.07 7.96 21.62
C VAL A 94 9.53 8.40 21.59
N GLY A 95 9.77 9.71 21.80
CA GLY A 95 11.08 10.31 21.92
C GLY A 95 11.18 11.25 23.12
N ALA A 96 12.41 11.64 23.47
CA ALA A 96 12.68 12.63 24.49
C ALA A 96 12.55 14.08 23.99
N ALA A 97 12.41 14.27 22.70
CA ALA A 97 12.25 15.54 22.01
C ALA A 97 11.16 15.43 20.95
N ASP A 98 10.72 16.58 20.43
CA ASP A 98 9.79 16.60 19.31
C ASP A 98 10.46 16.14 18.01
N TYR A 99 9.78 15.26 17.28
CA TYR A 99 10.07 14.92 15.90
C TYR A 99 9.32 15.91 14.99
N ILE A 100 10.04 16.52 14.08
CA ILE A 100 9.54 17.61 13.21
C ILE A 100 9.82 17.38 11.74
N GLU A 101 10.34 16.22 11.37
CA GLU A 101 10.73 15.92 9.99
C GLU A 101 9.68 15.06 9.31
N ASP A 102 9.36 15.40 8.06
CA ASP A 102 8.59 14.53 7.19
C ASP A 102 9.44 13.33 6.76
N GLY A 103 8.82 12.20 6.59
CA GLY A 103 9.51 11.02 6.09
C GLY A 103 9.02 9.70 6.65
N THR A 104 9.81 8.67 6.48
CA THR A 104 9.50 7.32 6.91
C THR A 104 9.56 7.19 8.43
N LEU A 105 8.44 6.82 9.03
CA LEU A 105 8.36 6.47 10.45
C LEU A 105 8.71 4.99 10.67
N LEU A 106 8.21 4.11 9.82
CA LEU A 106 8.25 2.68 10.02
C LEU A 106 8.24 1.94 8.69
N ASN A 107 9.09 0.95 8.56
CA ASN A 107 9.04 -0.04 7.50
C ASN A 107 8.46 -1.36 8.03
N LEU A 108 7.48 -1.90 7.33
CA LEU A 108 6.82 -3.16 7.63
C LEU A 108 7.14 -4.13 6.51
N ARG A 109 7.53 -5.35 6.84
CA ARG A 109 7.69 -6.42 5.88
C ARG A 109 6.60 -7.45 6.07
N PHE A 110 5.82 -7.65 5.05
CA PHE A 110 4.75 -8.64 5.00
C PHE A 110 5.11 -9.79 4.07
N LYS A 111 4.50 -10.94 4.34
CA LYS A 111 4.48 -12.09 3.46
C LYS A 111 3.04 -12.46 3.15
N VAL A 112 2.76 -12.78 1.89
CA VAL A 112 1.47 -13.35 1.50
C VAL A 112 1.43 -14.82 1.91
N LEU A 113 0.35 -15.22 2.59
CA LEU A 113 0.18 -16.61 3.02
C LEU A 113 0.05 -17.55 1.81
N GLU A 114 0.46 -18.80 1.98
CA GLU A 114 0.40 -19.82 0.92
C GLU A 114 -1.01 -20.06 0.40
N ASN A 115 -1.98 -20.05 1.31
CA ASN A 115 -3.40 -20.28 1.00
C ASN A 115 -4.21 -18.98 0.91
N ALA A 116 -3.55 -17.84 0.66
CA ALA A 116 -4.23 -16.58 0.48
C ALA A 116 -5.14 -16.64 -0.75
N GLU A 117 -6.39 -16.21 -0.58
CA GLU A 117 -7.33 -16.10 -1.69
C GLU A 117 -7.11 -14.80 -2.48
N ASP A 118 -7.46 -14.81 -3.76
CA ASP A 118 -7.50 -13.60 -4.60
C ASP A 118 -8.30 -12.49 -3.93
N GLY A 119 -7.83 -11.27 -4.11
CA GLY A 119 -8.54 -10.10 -3.63
C GLY A 119 -7.66 -9.08 -2.92
N LEU A 120 -8.27 -8.00 -2.52
CA LEU A 120 -7.60 -6.92 -1.79
C LEU A 120 -7.32 -7.37 -0.34
N ALA A 121 -6.03 -7.42 0.00
CA ALA A 121 -5.59 -7.58 1.37
C ALA A 121 -5.36 -6.19 1.98
N GLU A 122 -6.33 -5.76 2.81
CA GLU A 122 -6.30 -4.43 3.41
C GLU A 122 -5.25 -4.31 4.51
N ILE A 123 -4.60 -3.14 4.57
CA ILE A 123 -3.71 -2.73 5.67
C ILE A 123 -4.22 -1.37 6.14
N THR A 124 -4.78 -1.33 7.33
CA THR A 124 -5.43 -0.14 7.88
C THR A 124 -4.66 0.42 9.07
N LEU A 125 -4.83 1.71 9.27
CA LEU A 125 -4.15 2.47 10.28
C LEU A 125 -5.13 3.34 11.04
N ALA A 126 -4.99 3.41 12.36
CA ALA A 126 -5.78 4.30 13.20
C ALA A 126 -4.88 4.96 14.25
N VAL A 127 -4.84 6.29 14.26
CA VAL A 127 -4.17 7.05 15.32
C VAL A 127 -5.07 7.05 16.56
N GLN A 128 -4.50 6.66 17.70
CA GLN A 128 -5.17 6.65 18.98
C GLN A 128 -4.95 7.96 19.71
N GLU A 129 -3.70 8.40 19.78
CA GLU A 129 -3.28 9.64 20.39
C GLU A 129 -1.94 10.09 19.83
N ALA A 130 -1.78 11.41 19.68
CA ALA A 130 -0.49 12.02 19.38
C ALA A 130 -0.34 13.31 20.20
N ILE A 131 0.84 13.50 20.76
CA ILE A 131 1.18 14.66 21.59
C ILE A 131 2.59 15.17 21.28
N ASN A 132 2.81 16.46 21.51
CA ASN A 132 4.15 17.05 21.50
C ASN A 132 4.74 17.10 22.93
N VAL A 133 5.99 17.57 23.10
CA VAL A 133 6.65 17.68 24.43
C VAL A 133 5.94 18.62 25.41
N SER A 134 5.07 19.51 24.91
CA SER A 134 4.23 20.38 25.74
C SER A 134 2.86 19.75 26.07
N GLU A 135 2.68 18.45 25.80
CA GLU A 135 1.44 17.67 26.00
C GLU A 135 0.23 18.18 25.17
N ASN A 136 0.48 19.01 24.19
CA ASN A 136 -0.58 19.42 23.25
C ASN A 136 -0.91 18.28 22.30
N LYS A 137 -2.22 18.05 22.12
CA LYS A 137 -2.71 17.05 21.19
C LYS A 137 -2.45 17.46 19.74
N VAL A 138 -2.00 16.50 18.94
CA VAL A 138 -1.80 16.64 17.50
C VAL A 138 -2.79 15.72 16.79
N SER A 139 -3.59 16.26 15.89
CA SER A 139 -4.56 15.49 15.10
C SER A 139 -3.96 15.13 13.76
N PHE A 140 -4.20 13.91 13.30
CA PHE A 140 -3.72 13.39 12.02
C PHE A 140 -4.88 13.05 11.10
N SER A 141 -4.71 13.31 9.81
CA SER A 141 -5.44 12.59 8.78
C SER A 141 -4.68 11.29 8.46
N VAL A 142 -5.43 10.22 8.24
CA VAL A 142 -4.85 8.89 8.05
C VAL A 142 -5.24 8.36 6.67
N THR A 143 -4.25 7.84 5.95
CA THR A 143 -4.48 7.13 4.69
C THR A 143 -4.04 5.68 4.86
N SER A 144 -5.00 4.77 4.79
CA SER A 144 -4.79 3.32 4.77
C SER A 144 -4.51 2.84 3.34
N GLY A 145 -4.04 1.59 3.20
CA GLY A 145 -3.73 0.98 1.93
C GLY A 145 -4.08 -0.50 1.89
N GLY A 146 -3.61 -1.18 0.88
CA GLY A 146 -3.76 -2.63 0.72
C GLY A 146 -3.05 -3.09 -0.53
N VAL A 147 -2.82 -4.38 -0.64
CA VAL A 147 -2.20 -5.01 -1.81
C VAL A 147 -3.20 -5.95 -2.46
N GLN A 148 -3.19 -6.01 -3.78
CA GLN A 148 -3.98 -6.99 -4.52
C GLN A 148 -3.23 -8.32 -4.52
N VAL A 149 -3.77 -9.30 -3.81
CA VAL A 149 -3.28 -10.69 -3.88
C VAL A 149 -3.84 -11.32 -5.14
N VAL A 150 -2.96 -11.92 -5.92
CA VAL A 150 -3.29 -12.62 -7.17
C VAL A 150 -2.67 -14.01 -7.13
N THR A 151 -3.53 -15.02 -7.04
CA THR A 151 -3.10 -16.42 -7.04
C THR A 151 -2.94 -16.96 -8.46
N ARG A 152 -3.13 -16.10 -9.44
CA ARG A 152 -3.11 -16.42 -10.85
C ARG A 152 -1.72 -16.92 -11.28
N VAL A 153 -1.69 -18.10 -11.87
CA VAL A 153 -0.53 -18.70 -12.52
C VAL A 153 -0.81 -18.80 -14.02
N LEU A 154 -0.47 -17.73 -14.74
CA LEU A 154 -0.80 -17.61 -16.15
C LEU A 154 -0.27 -18.79 -16.97
N GLY A 155 -1.14 -19.44 -17.74
CA GLY A 155 -0.79 -20.62 -18.53
C GLY A 155 -0.91 -21.96 -17.78
N ASP A 156 -1.15 -21.99 -16.47
CA ASP A 156 -1.52 -23.20 -15.72
C ASP A 156 -3.03 -23.41 -15.79
N VAL A 157 -3.50 -23.84 -16.94
CA VAL A 157 -4.93 -23.96 -17.27
C VAL A 157 -5.58 -25.11 -16.51
N ASN A 158 -4.84 -26.20 -16.31
CA ASN A 158 -5.35 -27.41 -15.68
C ASN A 158 -5.19 -27.41 -14.13
N GLY A 159 -4.40 -26.46 -13.56
CA GLY A 159 -4.16 -26.32 -12.15
C GLY A 159 -3.15 -27.34 -11.57
N ASP A 160 -2.23 -27.86 -12.39
CA ASP A 160 -1.23 -28.83 -11.95
C ASP A 160 0.09 -28.20 -11.46
N GLY A 161 0.17 -26.86 -11.45
CA GLY A 161 1.33 -26.06 -11.03
C GLY A 161 2.39 -25.89 -12.11
N LYS A 162 2.16 -26.37 -13.33
CA LYS A 162 3.05 -26.17 -14.48
C LYS A 162 2.40 -25.24 -15.48
N THR A 163 3.11 -24.22 -15.91
CA THR A 163 2.62 -23.24 -16.87
C THR A 163 2.92 -23.64 -18.30
N GLY A 164 2.03 -23.32 -19.23
CA GLY A 164 2.30 -23.45 -20.65
C GLY A 164 2.60 -24.86 -21.15
N SER A 165 2.19 -25.90 -20.43
CA SER A 165 2.44 -27.27 -20.80
C SER A 165 1.51 -27.78 -21.92
N LEU A 166 1.85 -28.92 -22.54
CA LEU A 166 0.96 -29.55 -23.51
C LEU A 166 -0.41 -29.93 -22.91
N LEU A 167 -0.44 -30.22 -21.60
CA LEU A 167 -1.68 -30.52 -20.89
C LEU A 167 -2.57 -29.28 -20.78
N ASP A 168 -2.00 -28.11 -20.48
CA ASP A 168 -2.72 -26.85 -20.44
C ASP A 168 -3.34 -26.53 -21.79
N ILE A 169 -2.54 -26.64 -22.84
CA ILE A 169 -3.01 -26.47 -24.23
C ILE A 169 -4.16 -27.44 -24.54
N LEU A 170 -4.04 -28.70 -24.12
CA LEU A 170 -5.08 -29.71 -24.35
C LEU A 170 -6.38 -29.35 -23.58
N TYR A 171 -6.25 -28.93 -22.33
CA TYR A 171 -7.40 -28.56 -21.49
C TYR A 171 -8.11 -27.34 -22.07
N LEU A 172 -7.35 -26.31 -22.46
CA LEU A 172 -7.91 -25.11 -23.08
C LEU A 172 -8.60 -25.42 -24.42
N LYS A 173 -8.00 -26.24 -25.27
CA LYS A 173 -8.63 -26.72 -26.53
C LYS A 173 -9.95 -27.45 -26.27
N LYS A 174 -10.00 -28.35 -25.29
CA LYS A 174 -11.22 -29.08 -24.93
C LYS A 174 -12.30 -28.12 -24.42
N TYR A 175 -11.93 -27.17 -23.56
CA TYR A 175 -12.86 -26.18 -23.03
C TYR A 175 -13.48 -25.34 -24.15
N LEU A 176 -12.64 -24.78 -25.06
CA LEU A 176 -13.09 -23.97 -26.18
C LEU A 176 -13.93 -24.77 -27.22
N ALA A 177 -13.69 -26.10 -27.27
CA ALA A 177 -14.51 -27.00 -28.12
C ALA A 177 -15.83 -27.44 -27.43
N GLY A 178 -16.13 -26.92 -26.22
CA GLY A 178 -17.37 -27.22 -25.50
C GLY A 178 -17.38 -28.57 -24.79
N PHE A 179 -16.23 -29.22 -24.58
CA PHE A 179 -16.14 -30.39 -23.75
C PHE A 179 -16.28 -30.04 -22.25
N SER A 180 -16.90 -30.92 -21.49
CA SER A 180 -17.01 -30.74 -20.03
C SER A 180 -15.66 -31.03 -19.37
N VAL A 181 -14.78 -30.02 -19.33
CA VAL A 181 -13.50 -30.04 -18.60
C VAL A 181 -13.45 -28.88 -17.63
N LYS A 182 -12.86 -29.11 -16.46
CA LYS A 182 -12.61 -28.04 -15.49
C LYS A 182 -11.30 -27.35 -15.85
N ILE A 183 -11.33 -26.04 -16.03
CA ILE A 183 -10.14 -25.21 -16.19
C ILE A 183 -10.10 -24.11 -15.14
N ASN A 184 -8.93 -23.58 -14.86
CA ASN A 184 -8.78 -22.32 -14.16
C ASN A 184 -8.93 -21.18 -15.19
N GLN A 185 -10.09 -20.51 -15.20
CA GLN A 185 -10.38 -19.46 -16.17
C GLN A 185 -9.44 -18.26 -16.06
N LEU A 186 -9.05 -17.89 -14.83
CA LEU A 186 -8.10 -16.79 -14.61
C LEU A 186 -6.72 -17.11 -15.19
N ASN A 187 -6.26 -18.35 -15.05
CA ASN A 187 -4.98 -18.78 -15.59
C ASN A 187 -5.02 -18.99 -17.11
N ALA A 188 -6.21 -19.26 -17.66
CA ALA A 188 -6.43 -19.51 -19.08
C ALA A 188 -6.60 -18.25 -19.91
N ASP A 189 -7.03 -17.14 -19.31
CA ASP A 189 -7.16 -15.83 -19.94
C ASP A 189 -5.76 -15.20 -20.09
N MET A 190 -5.08 -15.53 -21.17
CA MET A 190 -3.67 -15.19 -21.39
C MET A 190 -3.44 -13.73 -21.75
N ASN A 191 -4.46 -13.06 -22.32
CA ASN A 191 -4.39 -11.65 -22.73
C ASN A 191 -5.02 -10.70 -21.72
N GLU A 192 -5.60 -11.21 -20.64
CA GLU A 192 -6.21 -10.46 -19.51
C GLU A 192 -7.41 -9.60 -19.94
N ASP A 193 -8.17 -10.04 -20.97
CA ASP A 193 -9.36 -9.33 -21.44
C ASP A 193 -10.65 -9.70 -20.67
N GLY A 194 -10.56 -10.63 -19.71
CA GLY A 194 -11.66 -11.11 -18.88
C GLY A 194 -12.45 -12.25 -19.50
N GLU A 195 -12.10 -12.73 -20.68
CA GLU A 195 -12.80 -13.80 -21.39
C GLU A 195 -11.83 -14.84 -21.95
N VAL A 196 -12.13 -16.12 -21.75
CA VAL A 196 -11.30 -17.21 -22.29
C VAL A 196 -11.75 -17.55 -23.72
N LYS A 197 -10.91 -17.24 -24.70
CA LYS A 197 -11.18 -17.35 -26.15
C LYS A 197 -10.05 -18.02 -26.95
N LEU A 198 -10.19 -18.07 -28.28
CA LEU A 198 -9.13 -18.59 -29.15
C LEU A 198 -7.83 -17.77 -29.12
N ALA A 199 -7.91 -16.47 -28.78
CA ALA A 199 -6.74 -15.61 -28.63
C ALA A 199 -5.82 -16.14 -27.54
N ASP A 200 -6.37 -16.56 -26.39
CA ASP A 200 -5.63 -17.10 -25.27
C ASP A 200 -4.94 -18.41 -25.63
N LEU A 201 -5.62 -19.27 -26.37
CA LEU A 201 -5.02 -20.50 -26.86
C LEU A 201 -3.80 -20.23 -27.77
N ILE A 202 -3.85 -19.18 -28.58
CA ILE A 202 -2.72 -18.78 -29.44
C ILE A 202 -1.56 -18.33 -28.56
N LEU A 203 -1.80 -17.48 -27.59
CA LEU A 203 -0.77 -16.98 -26.65
C LEU A 203 -0.16 -18.12 -25.84
N LEU A 204 -0.99 -19.02 -25.30
CA LEU A 204 -0.52 -20.20 -24.58
C LEU A 204 0.35 -21.11 -25.44
N MET A 205 0.00 -21.29 -26.71
CA MET A 205 0.81 -22.07 -27.67
C MET A 205 2.13 -21.37 -28.02
N GLN A 206 2.14 -20.03 -28.10
CA GLN A 206 3.37 -19.26 -28.29
C GLN A 206 4.31 -19.40 -27.12
N GLN A 207 3.80 -19.26 -25.89
CA GLN A 207 4.58 -19.50 -24.67
C GLN A 207 5.23 -20.89 -24.67
N TYR A 208 4.47 -21.93 -24.98
CA TYR A 208 5.00 -23.29 -25.06
C TYR A 208 6.15 -23.44 -26.07
N VAL A 209 6.04 -22.78 -27.22
CA VAL A 209 7.08 -22.84 -28.26
C VAL A 209 8.34 -22.09 -27.82
N GLU A 210 8.18 -20.90 -27.22
CA GLU A 210 9.29 -20.08 -26.71
C GLU A 210 10.08 -20.84 -25.63
N GLU A 211 9.40 -21.43 -24.63
CA GLU A 211 10.05 -22.24 -23.61
C GLU A 211 10.82 -23.46 -24.15
N LYS A 212 10.40 -24.02 -25.32
CA LYS A 212 11.08 -25.14 -25.97
C LYS A 212 12.27 -24.73 -26.84
N ILE A 213 12.35 -23.46 -27.23
CA ILE A 213 13.47 -22.93 -28.01
C ILE A 213 14.60 -22.47 -27.09
N GLU A 214 14.27 -21.95 -25.90
CA GLU A 214 15.22 -21.40 -24.94
C GLU A 214 15.83 -22.45 -23.98
N GLY A 215 15.26 -23.64 -23.85
CA GLY A 215 15.68 -24.74 -23.00
C GLY A 215 16.27 -25.91 -23.76
#